data_7ea988b9458540b4d116d69e43ae75f4
#
_entry.id   7ea988b9458540b4d116d69e43ae75f4
#
_cell.length_a   1.000
_cell.length_b   1.000
_cell.length_c   1.000
_cell.angle_alpha   90.00
_cell.angle_beta   90.00
_cell.angle_gamma   90.00
#
_symmetry.space_group_name_H-M   'P 1'
#
loop_
_entity.id
_entity.type
_entity.pdbx_description
1 polymer ?
#
loop_
_entity_poly.entity_id
_entity_poly.type
_entity_poly.pdbx_seq_one_letter_code
_entity_poly.pdbx_strand_id
1 'polypeptide(L)'
;VDKAGSGGTNVKIGNTSTYVADGGSATQNTVQGLAKAFCHWNSDSTIANGFNISSIDDDGTGDWDLNFTNAFSNSKSIITSMPDNTFTSSHMAMLTTAGVGTSDVTVYGVITTGSNVDVGAHVAIHGDLA
;
A
#
# COMPACT_ATOMS: atom_id res chain seq x y z
N VAL A 1 -10.80 -23.73 -5.71
CA VAL A 1 -11.75 -22.63 -5.44
C VAL A 1 -13.10 -23.27 -5.21
N ASP A 2 -13.57 -23.21 -3.99
CA ASP A 2 -14.88 -23.75 -3.67
C ASP A 2 -15.96 -22.84 -4.24
N LYS A 3 -16.95 -23.43 -4.92
CA LYS A 3 -18.08 -22.68 -5.44
C LYS A 3 -18.85 -22.10 -4.26
N ALA A 4 -18.95 -20.79 -4.20
CA ALA A 4 -19.76 -20.12 -3.19
C ALA A 4 -21.16 -20.76 -3.18
N GLY A 5 -21.58 -21.30 -2.03
CA GLY A 5 -22.93 -21.76 -1.83
C GLY A 5 -23.94 -20.67 -2.09
N SER A 6 -25.18 -21.02 -2.36
CA SER A 6 -26.26 -20.09 -2.67
C SER A 6 -26.35 -18.96 -1.63
N GLY A 7 -25.95 -17.77 -1.99
CA GLY A 7 -26.05 -16.57 -1.17
C GLY A 7 -24.72 -15.89 -0.76
N GLY A 8 -23.55 -16.45 -1.10
CA GLY A 8 -22.26 -15.81 -0.78
C GLY A 8 -21.69 -15.05 -1.97
N THR A 9 -21.39 -13.78 -1.78
CA THR A 9 -20.64 -12.94 -2.75
C THR A 9 -19.12 -13.07 -2.58
N ASN A 10 -18.65 -13.77 -1.53
CA ASN A 10 -17.25 -13.85 -1.15
C ASN A 10 -16.65 -15.21 -1.47
N VAL A 11 -15.48 -15.21 -2.09
CA VAL A 11 -14.62 -16.39 -2.23
C VAL A 11 -13.68 -16.42 -1.03
N LYS A 12 -13.76 -17.44 -0.19
CA LYS A 12 -12.82 -17.67 0.90
C LYS A 12 -11.60 -18.41 0.37
N ILE A 13 -10.43 -17.79 0.54
CA ILE A 13 -9.14 -18.40 0.24
C ILE A 13 -8.43 -18.62 1.58
N GLY A 14 -8.03 -19.85 1.88
CA GLY A 14 -7.31 -20.15 3.13
C GLY A 14 -5.94 -19.49 3.15
N ASN A 15 -5.46 -19.10 4.34
CA ASN A 15 -4.17 -18.43 4.52
C ASN A 15 -2.97 -19.24 4.03
N THR A 16 -3.11 -20.55 3.90
CA THR A 16 -2.08 -21.47 3.39
C THR A 16 -2.25 -21.82 1.92
N SER A 17 -3.27 -21.26 1.25
CA SER A 17 -3.52 -21.52 -0.17
C SER A 17 -2.37 -21.00 -1.02
N THR A 18 -1.87 -21.84 -1.92
CA THR A 18 -0.80 -21.50 -2.83
C THR A 18 -1.28 -21.48 -4.27
N TYR A 19 -0.72 -20.57 -5.06
CA TYR A 19 -0.80 -20.60 -6.51
C TYR A 19 0.38 -21.39 -7.06
N VAL A 20 0.11 -22.28 -7.99
CA VAL A 20 1.13 -23.01 -8.74
C VAL A 20 0.95 -22.64 -10.21
N ALA A 21 2.02 -22.14 -10.84
CA ALA A 21 2.00 -21.85 -12.27
C ALA A 21 1.83 -23.15 -13.08
N ASP A 22 1.07 -23.10 -14.18
CA ASP A 22 0.86 -24.24 -15.06
C ASP A 22 2.20 -24.75 -15.62
N GLY A 23 2.48 -26.05 -15.41
CA GLY A 23 3.77 -26.66 -15.79
C GLY A 23 4.95 -26.34 -14.90
N GLY A 24 4.78 -25.56 -13.82
CA GLY A 24 5.83 -25.19 -12.87
C GLY A 24 5.74 -25.93 -11.53
N SER A 25 6.84 -25.94 -10.79
CA SER A 25 6.90 -26.48 -9.42
C SER A 25 6.98 -25.35 -8.36
N ALA A 26 7.19 -24.10 -8.78
CA ALA A 26 7.23 -22.97 -7.87
C ALA A 26 5.81 -22.62 -7.38
N THR A 27 5.70 -22.39 -6.07
CA THR A 27 4.44 -22.01 -5.41
C THR A 27 4.54 -20.62 -4.82
N GLN A 28 3.45 -19.86 -4.87
CA GLN A 28 3.31 -18.57 -4.20
C GLN A 28 2.05 -18.59 -3.33
N ASN A 29 2.16 -18.09 -2.11
CA ASN A 29 0.99 -17.92 -1.26
C ASN A 29 0.03 -16.91 -1.89
N THR A 30 -1.20 -17.33 -2.18
CA THR A 30 -2.18 -16.52 -2.89
C THR A 30 -2.58 -15.29 -2.07
N VAL A 31 -2.68 -15.43 -0.75
CA VAL A 31 -3.11 -14.35 0.14
C VAL A 31 -2.00 -13.31 0.28
N GLN A 32 -0.74 -13.74 0.44
CA GLN A 32 0.41 -12.83 0.54
C GLN A 32 0.72 -12.10 -0.76
N GLY A 33 0.38 -12.69 -1.90
CA GLY A 33 0.56 -12.07 -3.22
C GLY A 33 -0.37 -10.88 -3.49
N LEU A 34 -1.44 -10.70 -2.70
CA LEU A 34 -2.39 -9.60 -2.85
C LEU A 34 -1.96 -8.39 -2.02
N ALA A 35 -2.14 -7.18 -2.56
CA ALA A 35 -2.02 -5.96 -1.76
C ALA A 35 -3.07 -5.97 -0.64
N LYS A 36 -2.67 -5.64 0.59
CA LYS A 36 -3.53 -5.56 1.78
C LYS A 36 -4.01 -4.14 2.07
N ALA A 37 -3.32 -3.17 1.51
CA ALA A 37 -3.73 -1.78 1.47
C ALA A 37 -3.21 -1.14 0.19
N PHE A 38 -3.93 -0.17 -0.33
CA PHE A 38 -3.44 0.73 -1.36
C PHE A 38 -4.12 2.09 -1.20
N CYS A 39 -3.44 3.13 -1.63
CA CYS A 39 -3.95 4.48 -1.64
C CYS A 39 -3.42 5.25 -2.84
N HIS A 40 -4.27 6.09 -3.41
CA HIS A 40 -3.92 7.21 -4.25
C HIS A 40 -4.43 8.47 -3.57
N TRP A 41 -3.56 9.42 -3.32
CA TRP A 41 -3.92 10.72 -2.75
C TRP A 41 -3.36 11.86 -3.58
N ASN A 42 -4.01 13.01 -3.46
CA ASN A 42 -3.60 14.26 -4.08
C ASN A 42 -2.57 15.00 -3.20
N SER A 43 -1.92 16.02 -3.76
CA SER A 43 -0.95 16.84 -3.03
C SER A 43 -1.54 17.63 -1.84
N ASP A 44 -2.87 17.68 -1.72
CA ASP A 44 -3.61 18.26 -0.60
C ASP A 44 -4.02 17.22 0.46
N SER A 45 -3.40 16.03 0.43
CA SER A 45 -3.64 14.91 1.34
C SER A 45 -5.04 14.28 1.25
N THR A 46 -5.83 14.64 0.22
CA THR A 46 -7.14 14.02 0.00
C THR A 46 -7.01 12.66 -0.67
N ILE A 47 -7.70 11.66 -0.12
CA ILE A 47 -7.74 10.31 -0.69
C ILE A 47 -8.62 10.34 -1.95
N ALA A 48 -8.01 10.13 -3.11
CA ALA A 48 -8.72 10.00 -4.39
C ALA A 48 -9.25 8.58 -4.60
N ASN A 49 -8.52 7.56 -4.15
CA ASN A 49 -8.92 6.16 -4.18
C ASN A 49 -8.12 5.37 -3.15
N GLY A 50 -8.73 4.37 -2.50
CA GLY A 50 -8.02 3.57 -1.51
C GLY A 50 -8.77 2.31 -1.08
N PHE A 51 -8.00 1.39 -0.53
CA PHE A 51 -8.48 0.18 0.12
C PHE A 51 -7.69 -0.03 1.41
N ASN A 52 -8.38 -0.31 2.50
CA ASN A 52 -7.83 -0.51 3.84
C ASN A 52 -7.05 0.72 4.38
N ILE A 53 -7.35 1.91 3.87
CA ILE A 53 -6.86 3.19 4.40
C ILE A 53 -8.06 3.93 4.96
N SER A 54 -7.97 4.38 6.20
CA SER A 54 -9.03 5.12 6.90
C SER A 54 -8.85 6.64 6.82
N SER A 55 -7.62 7.11 6.92
CA SER A 55 -7.25 8.52 6.85
C SER A 55 -5.81 8.72 6.43
N ILE A 56 -5.48 9.93 6.04
CA ILE A 56 -4.12 10.43 5.88
C ILE A 56 -3.98 11.60 6.83
N ASP A 57 -2.98 11.54 7.70
CA ASP A 57 -2.58 12.64 8.55
C ASP A 57 -1.41 13.36 7.87
N ASP A 58 -1.53 14.67 7.71
CA ASP A 58 -0.53 15.55 7.12
C ASP A 58 0.29 16.16 8.26
N ASP A 59 1.48 15.64 8.48
CA ASP A 59 2.37 16.08 9.56
C ASP A 59 3.31 17.23 9.14
N GLY A 60 3.18 17.66 7.91
CA GLY A 60 3.94 18.78 7.34
C GLY A 60 4.39 18.52 5.91
N THR A 61 5.14 19.47 5.36
CA THR A 61 5.56 19.39 3.96
C THR A 61 6.22 18.04 3.64
N GLY A 62 5.57 17.26 2.78
CA GLY A 62 6.03 15.96 2.32
C GLY A 62 6.12 14.89 3.40
N ASP A 63 5.29 14.95 4.43
CA ASP A 63 5.26 14.00 5.54
C ASP A 63 3.82 13.58 5.82
N TRP A 64 3.52 12.31 5.60
CA TRP A 64 2.17 11.76 5.74
C TRP A 64 2.16 10.45 6.49
N ASP A 65 1.20 10.31 7.41
CA ASP A 65 0.84 9.03 8.00
C ASP A 65 -0.43 8.48 7.36
N LEU A 66 -0.32 7.33 6.70
CA LEU A 66 -1.44 6.61 6.13
C LEU A 66 -1.96 5.60 7.15
N ASN A 67 -3.13 5.87 7.73
CA ASN A 67 -3.74 5.04 8.76
C ASN A 67 -4.55 3.91 8.15
N PHE A 68 -4.37 2.69 8.66
CA PHE A 68 -5.09 1.52 8.18
C PHE A 68 -6.47 1.37 8.86
N THR A 69 -7.47 0.96 8.08
CA THR A 69 -8.78 0.55 8.62
C THR A 69 -8.65 -0.76 9.41
N ASN A 70 -7.90 -1.72 8.86
CA ASN A 70 -7.60 -2.98 9.51
C ASN A 70 -6.08 -3.12 9.65
N ALA A 71 -5.63 -3.33 10.86
CA ALA A 71 -4.21 -3.43 11.19
C ALA A 71 -3.53 -4.62 10.49
N PHE A 72 -2.23 -4.50 10.29
CA PHE A 72 -1.37 -5.61 9.91
C PHE A 72 -0.96 -6.41 11.14
N SER A 73 -0.71 -7.69 11.00
CA SER A 73 -0.30 -8.57 12.10
C SER A 73 1.13 -8.27 12.60
N ASN A 74 1.93 -7.62 11.78
CA ASN A 74 3.29 -7.20 12.11
C ASN A 74 3.74 -6.04 11.22
N SER A 75 4.84 -5.38 11.58
CA SER A 75 5.42 -4.25 10.85
C SER A 75 6.31 -4.65 9.66
N LYS A 76 6.27 -5.90 9.21
CA LYS A 76 7.11 -6.40 8.11
C LYS A 76 6.38 -6.37 6.78
N SER A 77 5.87 -5.22 6.41
CA SER A 77 5.19 -4.99 5.14
C SER A 77 6.17 -4.58 4.04
N ILE A 78 5.85 -4.93 2.80
CA ILE A 78 6.55 -4.44 1.63
C ILE A 78 5.70 -3.35 1.01
N ILE A 79 6.32 -2.19 0.80
CA ILE A 79 5.65 -1.01 0.25
C ILE A 79 6.25 -0.69 -1.10
N THR A 80 5.40 -0.49 -2.08
CA THR A 80 5.76 0.08 -3.37
C THR A 80 5.03 1.40 -3.52
N SER A 81 5.76 2.43 -3.91
CA SER A 81 5.21 3.78 -4.04
C SER A 81 5.70 4.47 -5.31
N MET A 82 4.88 5.36 -5.83
CA MET A 82 5.21 6.20 -6.98
C MET A 82 4.52 7.56 -6.81
N PRO A 83 5.25 8.67 -7.01
CA PRO A 83 4.63 9.99 -7.02
C PRO A 83 3.67 10.14 -8.21
N ASP A 84 2.59 10.89 -8.01
CA ASP A 84 1.66 11.26 -9.07
C ASP A 84 2.15 12.54 -9.74
N ASN A 85 2.63 12.41 -10.97
CA ASN A 85 2.77 13.49 -11.95
C ASN A 85 3.53 14.76 -11.56
N THR A 86 4.71 14.69 -10.93
CA THR A 86 5.53 15.90 -10.79
C THR A 86 6.96 15.70 -11.27
N PHE A 87 7.12 15.41 -12.56
CA PHE A 87 8.42 15.59 -13.21
C PHE A 87 8.55 17.03 -13.70
N THR A 88 9.10 17.90 -12.89
CA THR A 88 9.75 19.10 -13.41
C THR A 88 11.20 18.75 -13.70
N SER A 89 11.81 19.38 -14.68
CA SER A 89 13.17 19.07 -15.17
C SER A 89 14.29 19.13 -14.12
N SER A 90 14.00 19.54 -12.90
CA SER A 90 14.92 19.65 -11.77
C SER A 90 14.48 18.88 -10.50
N HIS A 91 13.32 18.22 -10.52
CA HIS A 91 12.76 17.56 -9.33
C HIS A 91 12.26 16.18 -9.68
N MET A 92 12.82 15.18 -9.04
CA MET A 92 12.30 13.81 -9.05
C MET A 92 11.76 13.53 -7.67
N ALA A 93 10.43 13.53 -7.51
CA ALA A 93 9.83 13.17 -6.23
C ALA A 93 10.05 11.67 -5.98
N MET A 94 10.69 11.35 -4.88
CA MET A 94 10.88 9.99 -4.40
C MET A 94 10.09 9.82 -3.11
N LEU A 95 9.31 8.74 -3.02
CA LEU A 95 8.67 8.36 -1.77
C LEU A 95 9.58 7.40 -1.01
N THR A 96 9.83 7.72 0.25
CA THR A 96 10.51 6.84 1.19
C THR A 96 9.62 6.60 2.39
N THR A 97 9.72 5.44 3.00
CA THR A 97 9.01 5.15 4.24
C THR A 97 9.94 5.39 5.42
N ALA A 98 9.49 6.16 6.40
CA ALA A 98 10.22 6.39 7.64
C ALA A 98 9.85 5.39 8.72
N GLY A 99 8.61 4.94 8.72
CA GLY A 99 8.11 3.96 9.68
C GLY A 99 7.06 3.06 9.03
N VAL A 100 7.08 1.80 9.41
CA VAL A 100 6.03 0.84 9.08
C VAL A 100 5.51 0.30 10.39
N GLY A 101 4.34 0.78 10.78
CA GLY A 101 3.60 0.30 11.94
C GLY A 101 2.70 -0.89 11.59
N THR A 102 1.96 -1.36 12.55
CA THR A 102 0.86 -2.29 12.33
C THR A 102 -0.44 -1.57 12.00
N SER A 103 -0.61 -0.33 12.45
CA SER A 103 -1.80 0.51 12.30
C SER A 103 -1.66 1.60 11.23
N ASP A 104 -0.44 1.91 10.83
CA ASP A 104 -0.10 3.03 9.96
C ASP A 104 1.19 2.79 9.17
N VAL A 105 1.46 3.69 8.25
CA VAL A 105 2.74 3.81 7.58
C VAL A 105 3.06 5.27 7.29
N THR A 106 4.25 5.71 7.71
CA THR A 106 4.75 7.05 7.38
C THR A 106 5.40 7.04 6.00
N VAL A 107 5.05 8.01 5.16
CA VAL A 107 5.53 8.15 3.79
C VAL A 107 6.05 9.56 3.58
N TYR A 108 7.26 9.69 3.04
CA TYR A 108 7.86 10.98 2.71
C TYR A 108 7.85 11.25 1.21
N GLY A 109 7.47 12.47 0.84
CA GLY A 109 7.73 13.05 -0.46
C GLY A 109 9.05 13.82 -0.42
N VAL A 110 10.02 13.43 -1.24
CA VAL A 110 11.34 14.09 -1.28
C VAL A 110 11.77 14.35 -2.72
N ILE A 111 12.47 15.46 -2.91
CA ILE A 111 13.12 15.78 -4.19
C ILE A 111 14.57 15.31 -4.19
N THR A 112 15.21 15.32 -5.36
CA THR A 112 16.58 14.85 -5.55
C THR A 112 17.63 15.57 -4.69
N THR A 113 17.33 16.77 -4.20
CA THR A 113 18.19 17.52 -3.28
C THR A 113 18.01 17.13 -1.81
N GLY A 114 17.09 16.21 -1.51
CA GLY A 114 16.79 15.73 -0.16
C GLY A 114 15.80 16.59 0.62
N SER A 115 15.19 17.61 0.00
CA SER A 115 14.14 18.40 0.65
C SER A 115 12.79 17.74 0.50
N ASN A 116 11.94 17.85 1.52
CA ASN A 116 10.56 17.38 1.49
C ASN A 116 9.70 18.23 0.55
N VAL A 117 8.70 17.62 -0.05
CA VAL A 117 7.75 18.28 -0.96
C VAL A 117 6.39 17.58 -0.92
N ASP A 118 5.32 18.37 -0.95
CA ASP A 118 3.97 17.85 -1.07
C ASP A 118 3.71 17.36 -2.48
N VAL A 119 3.42 16.08 -2.61
CA VAL A 119 3.09 15.42 -3.87
C VAL A 119 1.89 14.51 -3.71
N GLY A 120 1.05 14.43 -4.72
CA GLY A 120 0.14 13.31 -4.84
C GLY A 120 0.93 12.03 -5.11
N ALA A 121 0.45 10.89 -4.62
CA ALA A 121 1.16 9.65 -4.83
C ALA A 121 0.26 8.42 -4.79
N HIS A 122 0.82 7.32 -5.29
CA HIS A 122 0.25 5.99 -5.25
C HIS A 122 1.09 5.09 -4.35
N VAL A 123 0.45 4.29 -3.54
CA VAL A 123 1.11 3.29 -2.70
C VAL A 123 0.35 1.97 -2.75
N ALA A 124 1.08 0.87 -2.76
CA ALA A 124 0.53 -0.47 -2.52
C ALA A 124 1.36 -1.17 -1.45
N ILE A 125 0.68 -1.82 -0.52
CA ILE A 125 1.28 -2.43 0.67
C ILE A 125 0.91 -3.90 0.72
N HIS A 126 1.93 -4.74 0.81
CA HIS A 126 1.83 -6.18 0.94
C HIS A 126 2.30 -6.61 2.32
N GLY A 127 1.58 -7.51 2.96
CA GLY A 127 1.87 -8.01 4.29
C GLY A 127 0.76 -8.94 4.78
N ASP A 128 0.72 -9.23 6.06
CA ASP A 128 -0.33 -10.05 6.68
C ASP A 128 -1.28 -9.15 7.49
N LEU A 129 -2.58 -9.22 7.21
CA LEU A 129 -3.60 -8.59 8.05
C LEU A 129 -3.71 -9.32 9.38
N ALA A 130 -4.01 -8.57 10.46
CA ALA A 130 -4.24 -9.11 11.79
C ALA A 130 -5.53 -9.94 11.89
#